data_6a08f655b64ab29cfc520d6084a29819
#
_entry.id   6a08f655b64ab29cfc520d6084a29819
#
_cell.length_a   1.000
_cell.length_b   1.000
_cell.length_c   1.000
_cell.angle_alpha   90.00
_cell.angle_beta   90.00
_cell.angle_gamma   90.00
#
_symmetry.space_group_name_H-M   'P 1'
#
loop_
_entity.id
_entity.type
_entity.pdbx_description
1 polymer ?
#
loop_
_entity_poly.entity_id
_entity_poly.type
_entity_poly.pdbx_seq_one_letter_code
_entity_poly.pdbx_strand_id
1 'polypeptide(L)'
;IKGIRWWIIVLIMLITIINYLDRGTLNYMWVTNIEYVISDGQTTSGNYALKDNDNYILVKSNGDRLTVHESKLISKEKNGVDIVINKEGIAYDLGLISPDLSEEEAAKAAKDMLGTITIFFMIAYGISQLVSGKLYDKIGTRKGFSISVLLWGAADALTSLSCGLFSLTGFRMMLGLGEAGPWPGTTKSNAEWFPQKERALAQGLFGAAASLGSIIAPIII
;
A
#
# COMPACT_ATOMS: atom_id res chain seq x y z
N ILE A 1 -26.58 27.33 4.61
CA ILE A 1 -25.99 25.97 4.49
C ILE A 1 -25.15 25.80 3.19
N LYS A 2 -25.06 26.85 2.33
CA LYS A 2 -24.35 26.73 1.03
C LYS A 2 -22.84 26.33 1.16
N GLY A 3 -22.17 26.62 2.27
CA GLY A 3 -20.75 26.30 2.49
C GLY A 3 -20.50 24.87 2.98
N ILE A 4 -21.41 24.25 3.75
CA ILE A 4 -21.16 22.95 4.41
C ILE A 4 -20.97 21.81 3.39
N ARG A 5 -21.69 21.82 2.27
CA ARG A 5 -21.58 20.78 1.24
C ARG A 5 -20.19 20.69 0.62
N TRP A 6 -19.50 21.82 0.48
CA TRP A 6 -18.13 21.85 -0.03
C TRP A 6 -17.13 21.27 0.97
N TRP A 7 -17.35 21.46 2.26
CA TRP A 7 -16.54 20.80 3.28
C TRP A 7 -16.76 19.28 3.29
N ILE A 8 -18.00 18.81 3.05
CA ILE A 8 -18.29 17.39 2.93
C ILE A 8 -17.49 16.77 1.78
N ILE A 9 -17.49 17.40 0.59
CA ILE A 9 -16.72 16.86 -0.54
C ILE A 9 -15.22 16.89 -0.28
N VAL A 10 -14.68 17.91 0.37
CA VAL A 10 -13.27 17.97 0.75
C VAL A 10 -12.90 16.82 1.70
N LEU A 11 -13.74 16.52 2.69
CA LEU A 11 -13.51 15.38 3.58
C LEU A 11 -13.58 14.04 2.82
N ILE A 12 -14.51 13.88 1.90
CA ILE A 12 -14.62 12.70 1.04
C ILE A 12 -13.36 12.56 0.16
N MET A 13 -12.87 13.67 -0.41
CA MET A 13 -11.64 13.67 -1.20
C MET A 13 -10.42 13.23 -0.36
N LEU A 14 -10.26 13.73 0.86
CA LEU A 14 -9.19 13.33 1.77
C LEU A 14 -9.24 11.84 2.10
N ILE A 15 -10.43 11.34 2.47
CA ILE A 15 -10.64 9.91 2.72
C ILE A 15 -10.27 9.08 1.48
N THR A 16 -10.64 9.55 0.30
CA THR A 16 -10.35 8.85 -0.95
C THR A 16 -8.85 8.83 -1.26
N ILE A 17 -8.15 9.95 -1.08
CA ILE A 17 -6.69 10.01 -1.26
C ILE A 17 -6.00 9.01 -0.34
N ILE A 18 -6.35 8.99 0.95
CA ILE A 18 -5.79 8.04 1.93
C ILE A 18 -6.09 6.60 1.51
N ASN A 19 -7.32 6.30 1.09
CA ASN A 19 -7.70 4.97 0.61
C ASN A 19 -6.82 4.47 -0.56
N TYR A 20 -6.50 5.35 -1.50
CA TYR A 20 -5.62 5.00 -2.63
C TYR A 20 -4.15 4.89 -2.24
N LEU A 21 -3.69 5.64 -1.24
CA LEU A 21 -2.37 5.47 -0.64
C LEU A 21 -2.26 4.07 -0.01
N ASP A 22 -3.23 3.66 0.81
CA ASP A 22 -3.22 2.36 1.49
C ASP A 22 -3.22 1.18 0.51
N ARG A 23 -3.98 1.28 -0.59
CA ARG A 23 -3.95 0.26 -1.67
C ARG A 23 -2.58 0.12 -2.30
N GLY A 24 -1.86 1.23 -2.48
CA GLY A 24 -0.52 1.25 -3.04
C GLY A 24 0.51 0.61 -2.11
N THR A 25 0.37 0.79 -0.81
CA THR A 25 1.38 0.43 0.19
C THR A 25 1.83 -1.03 0.07
N LEU A 26 0.90 -1.99 -0.01
CA LEU A 26 1.26 -3.40 -0.15
C LEU A 26 2.08 -3.66 -1.42
N ASN A 27 1.69 -3.07 -2.55
CA ASN A 27 2.36 -3.30 -3.83
C ASN A 27 3.79 -2.75 -3.82
N TYR A 28 4.00 -1.57 -3.23
CA TYR A 28 5.31 -0.92 -3.21
C TYR A 28 6.25 -1.53 -2.16
N MET A 29 5.70 -1.99 -1.02
CA MET A 29 6.49 -2.58 0.07
C MET A 29 6.55 -4.11 0.02
N TRP A 30 5.96 -4.77 -1.00
CA TRP A 30 5.87 -6.22 -1.06
C TRP A 30 7.23 -6.89 -1.20
N VAL A 31 7.98 -6.48 -2.20
CA VAL A 31 9.36 -6.88 -2.45
C VAL A 31 10.12 -5.67 -2.93
N THR A 32 11.18 -5.32 -2.26
CA THR A 32 12.06 -4.20 -2.60
C THR A 32 13.49 -4.71 -2.69
N ASN A 33 14.15 -4.45 -3.81
CA ASN A 33 15.56 -4.70 -3.99
C ASN A 33 16.31 -3.38 -3.83
N ILE A 34 17.08 -3.23 -2.77
CA ILE A 34 17.87 -2.03 -2.55
C ILE A 34 19.30 -2.28 -3.00
N GLU A 35 19.77 -1.50 -3.97
CA GLU A 35 21.13 -1.54 -4.47
C GLU A 35 22.05 -0.69 -3.57
N TYR A 36 23.19 -1.25 -3.19
CA TYR A 36 24.24 -0.59 -2.42
C TYR A 36 25.55 -0.69 -3.20
N VAL A 37 26.23 0.44 -3.38
CA VAL A 37 27.55 0.49 -4.02
C VAL A 37 28.60 0.03 -2.99
N ILE A 38 29.46 -0.92 -3.35
CA ILE A 38 30.57 -1.31 -2.48
C ILE A 38 31.56 -0.16 -2.44
N SER A 39 31.86 0.33 -1.24
CA SER A 39 32.75 1.46 -1.01
C SER A 39 33.93 1.04 -0.16
N ASP A 40 35.14 1.40 -0.58
CA ASP A 40 36.40 1.17 0.18
C ASP A 40 36.63 2.21 1.30
N GLY A 41 35.55 2.74 1.88
CA GLY A 41 35.63 3.67 3.03
C GLY A 41 35.51 5.15 2.65
N GLN A 42 35.33 5.49 1.36
CA GLN A 42 34.99 6.86 0.97
C GLN A 42 33.47 7.07 1.01
N THR A 43 33.03 8.17 1.59
CA THR A 43 31.63 8.55 1.71
C THR A 43 31.06 8.82 0.31
N THR A 44 30.24 7.91 -0.19
CA THR A 44 29.51 8.07 -1.45
C THR A 44 28.14 8.67 -1.15
N SER A 45 27.66 9.58 -1.98
CA SER A 45 26.28 10.06 -1.92
C SER A 45 25.36 8.93 -2.38
N GLY A 46 24.44 8.46 -1.51
CA GLY A 46 23.51 7.37 -1.81
C GLY A 46 23.63 6.20 -0.84
N ASN A 47 23.08 5.04 -1.24
CA ASN A 47 23.21 3.81 -0.47
C ASN A 47 24.57 3.17 -0.79
N TYR A 48 25.34 2.84 0.26
CA TYR A 48 26.64 2.20 0.09
C TYR A 48 26.83 1.05 1.08
N ALA A 49 27.69 0.11 0.73
CA ALA A 49 28.05 -1.05 1.55
C ALA A 49 29.54 -1.02 1.88
N LEU A 50 29.88 -1.26 3.14
CA LEU A 50 31.23 -1.45 3.61
C LEU A 50 31.45 -2.93 3.91
N LYS A 51 32.47 -3.54 3.34
CA LYS A 51 32.80 -4.95 3.60
C LYS A 51 33.53 -5.05 4.94
N ASP A 52 33.02 -5.93 5.82
CA ASP A 52 33.61 -6.24 7.13
C ASP A 52 33.67 -7.77 7.30
N ASN A 53 34.80 -8.37 6.93
CA ASN A 53 34.99 -9.83 6.85
C ASN A 53 33.90 -10.51 5.99
N ASP A 54 33.09 -11.40 6.63
CA ASP A 54 31.99 -12.12 5.98
C ASP A 54 30.67 -11.34 6.02
N ASN A 55 30.68 -10.08 6.46
CA ASN A 55 29.52 -9.23 6.58
C ASN A 55 29.66 -7.96 5.73
N TYR A 56 28.54 -7.37 5.38
CA TYR A 56 28.46 -6.02 4.83
C TYR A 56 27.71 -5.11 5.79
N ILE A 57 28.24 -3.92 6.05
CA ILE A 57 27.54 -2.85 6.73
C ILE A 57 26.88 -2.03 5.62
N LEU A 58 25.57 -2.19 5.45
CA LEU A 58 24.75 -1.44 4.51
C LEU A 58 24.37 -0.10 5.13
N VAL A 59 24.69 0.98 4.46
CA VAL A 59 24.35 2.34 4.90
C VAL A 59 23.39 2.94 3.89
N LYS A 60 22.18 3.29 4.35
CA LYS A 60 21.18 3.96 3.52
C LYS A 60 21.47 5.47 3.43
N SER A 61 20.95 6.12 2.43
CA SER A 61 21.10 7.57 2.21
C SER A 61 20.55 8.42 3.38
N ASN A 62 19.64 7.89 4.19
CA ASN A 62 19.12 8.52 5.41
C ASN A 62 20.01 8.34 6.64
N GLY A 63 21.12 7.59 6.52
CA GLY A 63 22.08 7.31 7.59
C GLY A 63 21.81 6.02 8.39
N ASP A 64 20.74 5.29 8.11
CA ASP A 64 20.45 4.00 8.73
C ASP A 64 21.53 2.98 8.35
N ARG A 65 21.95 2.17 9.34
CA ARG A 65 22.97 1.12 9.15
C ARG A 65 22.39 -0.24 9.49
N LEU A 66 22.65 -1.21 8.61
CA LEU A 66 22.24 -2.60 8.79
C LEU A 66 23.43 -3.51 8.50
N THR A 67 23.76 -4.40 9.43
CA THR A 67 24.79 -5.42 9.22
C THR A 67 24.14 -6.68 8.66
N VAL A 68 24.57 -7.11 7.49
CA VAL A 68 24.02 -8.28 6.78
C VAL A 68 25.17 -9.21 6.39
N HIS A 69 24.99 -10.52 6.62
CA HIS A 69 25.95 -11.53 6.20
C HIS A 69 25.99 -11.64 4.66
N GLU A 70 27.19 -11.83 4.08
CA GLU A 70 27.39 -11.88 2.63
C GLU A 70 26.47 -12.89 1.91
N SER A 71 26.18 -14.03 2.54
CA SER A 71 25.29 -15.05 1.99
C SER A 71 23.85 -14.61 1.74
N LYS A 72 23.41 -13.50 2.36
CA LYS A 72 22.05 -12.95 2.18
C LYS A 72 21.97 -11.86 1.11
N LEU A 73 23.12 -11.48 0.54
CA LEU A 73 23.24 -10.42 -0.45
C LEU A 73 23.52 -11.00 -1.82
N ILE A 74 23.06 -10.31 -2.85
CA ILE A 74 23.37 -10.65 -4.23
C ILE A 74 24.43 -9.66 -4.71
N SER A 75 25.64 -10.16 -4.98
CA SER A 75 26.71 -9.34 -5.56
C SER A 75 26.57 -9.32 -7.09
N LYS A 76 26.59 -8.13 -7.68
CA LYS A 76 26.56 -7.91 -9.13
C LYS A 76 27.51 -6.79 -9.51
N GLU A 77 28.05 -6.86 -10.73
CA GLU A 77 28.75 -5.75 -11.36
C GLU A 77 27.78 -4.98 -12.27
N LYS A 78 27.70 -3.66 -12.11
CA LYS A 78 26.86 -2.78 -12.90
C LYS A 78 27.70 -1.59 -13.37
N ASN A 79 27.90 -1.47 -14.67
CA ASN A 79 28.69 -0.40 -15.29
C ASN A 79 30.14 -0.27 -14.74
N GLY A 80 30.81 -1.39 -14.43
CA GLY A 80 32.16 -1.39 -13.88
C GLY A 80 32.24 -1.05 -12.38
N VAL A 81 31.10 -1.03 -11.68
CA VAL A 81 31.00 -0.80 -10.24
C VAL A 81 30.41 -2.03 -9.58
N ASP A 82 31.06 -2.53 -8.55
CA ASP A 82 30.54 -3.62 -7.75
C ASP A 82 29.42 -3.13 -6.84
N ILE A 83 28.28 -3.79 -6.93
CA ILE A 83 27.11 -3.50 -6.11
C ILE A 83 26.67 -4.76 -5.35
N VAL A 84 26.10 -4.55 -4.17
CA VAL A 84 25.37 -5.60 -3.45
C VAL A 84 23.89 -5.21 -3.37
N ILE A 85 23.04 -6.19 -3.58
CA ILE A 85 21.59 -6.03 -3.53
C ILE A 85 21.09 -6.71 -2.26
N ASN A 86 20.40 -5.92 -1.41
CA ASN A 86 19.67 -6.46 -0.26
C ASN A 86 18.20 -6.61 -0.64
N LYS A 87 17.66 -7.81 -0.39
CA LYS A 87 16.24 -8.11 -0.60
C LYS A 87 15.46 -7.73 0.66
N GLU A 88 14.61 -6.74 0.58
CA GLU A 88 13.77 -6.26 1.66
C GLU A 88 12.29 -6.35 1.27
N GLY A 89 11.38 -6.18 2.23
CA GLY A 89 9.95 -6.07 2.01
C GLY A 89 9.13 -7.09 2.76
N ILE A 90 7.82 -6.85 2.78
CA ILE A 90 6.85 -7.61 3.60
C ILE A 90 6.93 -9.13 3.33
N ALA A 91 7.17 -9.54 2.08
CA ALA A 91 7.24 -10.95 1.74
C ALA A 91 8.46 -11.65 2.37
N TYR A 92 9.59 -10.95 2.49
CA TYR A 92 10.79 -11.47 3.16
C TYR A 92 10.68 -11.39 4.67
N ASP A 93 10.15 -10.28 5.21
CA ASP A 93 9.98 -10.07 6.65
C ASP A 93 9.03 -11.09 7.28
N LEU A 94 8.00 -11.51 6.55
CA LEU A 94 7.09 -12.56 6.95
C LEU A 94 7.60 -13.99 6.65
N GLY A 95 8.81 -14.13 6.12
CA GLY A 95 9.39 -15.43 5.78
C GLY A 95 8.63 -16.20 4.69
N LEU A 96 7.89 -15.50 3.83
CA LEU A 96 7.09 -16.09 2.76
C LEU A 96 7.94 -16.52 1.56
N ILE A 97 9.09 -15.88 1.38
CA ILE A 97 10.04 -16.17 0.30
C ILE A 97 11.35 -16.57 0.93
N SER A 98 11.84 -17.76 0.58
CA SER A 98 13.15 -18.21 1.05
C SER A 98 14.24 -17.38 0.38
N PRO A 99 15.27 -16.94 1.13
CA PRO A 99 16.41 -16.23 0.57
C PRO A 99 17.27 -17.10 -0.38
N ASP A 100 17.15 -18.42 -0.29
CA ASP A 100 17.93 -19.39 -1.09
C ASP A 100 17.38 -19.58 -2.51
N LEU A 101 16.20 -19.03 -2.82
CA LEU A 101 15.62 -19.13 -4.16
C LEU A 101 16.40 -18.26 -5.16
N SER A 102 16.49 -18.75 -6.39
CA SER A 102 16.98 -17.93 -7.50
C SER A 102 16.15 -16.66 -7.66
N GLU A 103 16.72 -15.63 -8.28
CA GLU A 103 16.01 -14.35 -8.48
C GLU A 103 14.69 -14.53 -9.23
N GLU A 104 14.67 -15.39 -10.25
CA GLU A 104 13.50 -15.66 -11.08
C GLU A 104 12.41 -16.39 -10.29
N GLU A 105 12.78 -17.42 -9.52
CA GLU A 105 11.85 -18.17 -8.67
C GLU A 105 11.28 -17.30 -7.54
N ALA A 106 12.11 -16.49 -6.88
CA ALA A 106 11.70 -15.56 -5.85
C ALA A 106 10.72 -14.50 -6.39
N ALA A 107 11.03 -13.91 -7.56
CA ALA A 107 10.15 -12.94 -8.21
C ALA A 107 8.82 -13.56 -8.63
N LYS A 108 8.82 -14.79 -9.13
CA LYS A 108 7.61 -15.53 -9.47
C LYS A 108 6.77 -15.81 -8.23
N ALA A 109 7.38 -16.37 -7.17
CA ALA A 109 6.71 -16.66 -5.91
C ALA A 109 6.08 -15.38 -5.29
N ALA A 110 6.83 -14.28 -5.27
CA ALA A 110 6.36 -12.98 -4.80
C ALA A 110 5.13 -12.52 -5.57
N LYS A 111 5.17 -12.60 -6.90
CA LYS A 111 4.07 -12.19 -7.78
C LYS A 111 2.82 -13.06 -7.60
N ASP A 112 2.99 -14.37 -7.48
CA ASP A 112 1.89 -15.32 -7.32
C ASP A 112 1.19 -15.11 -5.96
N MET A 113 1.96 -14.87 -4.89
CA MET A 113 1.41 -14.57 -3.56
C MET A 113 0.69 -13.23 -3.54
N LEU A 114 1.28 -12.17 -4.09
CA LEU A 114 0.66 -10.85 -4.19
C LEU A 114 -0.63 -10.92 -5.02
N GLY A 115 -0.60 -11.66 -6.12
CA GLY A 115 -1.77 -11.94 -6.95
C GLY A 115 -2.89 -12.61 -6.16
N THR A 116 -2.54 -13.62 -5.35
CA THR A 116 -3.50 -14.33 -4.49
C THR A 116 -4.14 -13.38 -3.47
N ILE A 117 -3.34 -12.60 -2.73
CA ILE A 117 -3.83 -11.62 -1.76
C ILE A 117 -4.78 -10.62 -2.45
N THR A 118 -4.39 -10.13 -3.64
CA THR A 118 -5.17 -9.16 -4.41
C THR A 118 -6.51 -9.74 -4.88
N ILE A 119 -6.54 -11.00 -5.32
CA ILE A 119 -7.78 -11.67 -5.74
C ILE A 119 -8.76 -11.75 -4.57
N PHE A 120 -8.32 -12.21 -3.39
CA PHE A 120 -9.19 -12.30 -2.22
C PHE A 120 -9.68 -10.93 -1.74
N PHE A 121 -8.80 -9.92 -1.75
CA PHE A 121 -9.19 -8.52 -1.50
C PHE A 121 -10.28 -8.07 -2.47
N MET A 122 -10.11 -8.28 -3.78
CA MET A 122 -11.06 -7.85 -4.80
C MET A 122 -12.40 -8.57 -4.71
N ILE A 123 -12.42 -9.86 -4.36
CA ILE A 123 -13.65 -10.61 -4.12
C ILE A 123 -14.42 -9.99 -2.94
N ALA A 124 -13.75 -9.77 -1.80
CA ALA A 124 -14.35 -9.17 -0.62
C ALA A 124 -14.87 -7.74 -0.92
N TYR A 125 -14.07 -6.94 -1.63
CA TYR A 125 -14.43 -5.60 -2.08
C TYR A 125 -15.67 -5.61 -2.98
N GLY A 126 -15.71 -6.49 -3.99
CA GLY A 126 -16.84 -6.60 -4.92
C GLY A 126 -18.15 -7.00 -4.21
N ILE A 127 -18.10 -7.99 -3.31
CA ILE A 127 -19.25 -8.41 -2.51
C ILE A 127 -19.73 -7.25 -1.64
N SER A 128 -18.81 -6.58 -0.94
CA SER A 128 -19.14 -5.45 -0.08
C SER A 128 -19.75 -4.29 -0.86
N GLN A 129 -19.26 -4.02 -2.07
CA GLN A 129 -19.78 -2.94 -2.91
C GLN A 129 -21.24 -3.18 -3.32
N LEU A 130 -21.64 -4.43 -3.59
CA LEU A 130 -23.02 -4.79 -3.89
C LEU A 130 -23.96 -4.60 -2.70
N VAL A 131 -23.47 -4.84 -1.48
CA VAL A 131 -24.26 -4.77 -0.24
C VAL A 131 -24.28 -3.38 0.34
N SER A 132 -23.17 -2.64 0.25
CA SER A 132 -23.00 -1.35 0.91
C SER A 132 -23.99 -0.29 0.43
N GLY A 133 -24.42 -0.29 -0.83
CA GLY A 133 -25.46 0.61 -1.31
C GLY A 133 -26.74 0.50 -0.49
N LYS A 134 -27.27 -0.71 -0.32
CA LYS A 134 -28.46 -0.98 0.52
C LYS A 134 -28.24 -0.64 1.99
N LEU A 135 -27.02 -0.89 2.50
CA LEU A 135 -26.65 -0.57 3.87
C LEU A 135 -26.71 0.95 4.09
N TYR A 136 -26.09 1.73 3.21
CA TYR A 136 -26.13 3.19 3.28
C TYR A 136 -27.55 3.74 3.15
N ASP A 137 -28.44 3.10 2.38
CA ASP A 137 -29.85 3.49 2.29
C ASP A 137 -30.56 3.29 3.62
N LYS A 138 -30.23 2.23 4.34
CA LYS A 138 -30.90 1.89 5.62
C LYS A 138 -30.36 2.70 6.79
N ILE A 139 -29.04 2.90 6.91
CA ILE A 139 -28.41 3.53 8.09
C ILE A 139 -28.04 5.00 7.88
N GLY A 140 -28.13 5.50 6.65
CA GLY A 140 -27.74 6.85 6.24
C GLY A 140 -26.24 7.01 5.98
N THR A 141 -25.88 8.08 5.27
CA THR A 141 -24.51 8.36 4.82
C THR A 141 -23.54 8.53 5.98
N ARG A 142 -23.91 9.28 7.04
CA ARG A 142 -23.04 9.56 8.19
C ARG A 142 -22.58 8.27 8.89
N LYS A 143 -23.52 7.38 9.24
CA LYS A 143 -23.20 6.12 9.92
C LYS A 143 -22.48 5.16 8.98
N GLY A 144 -22.88 5.12 7.71
CA GLY A 144 -22.26 4.29 6.69
C GLY A 144 -20.79 4.61 6.52
N PHE A 145 -20.42 5.87 6.34
CA PHE A 145 -19.02 6.30 6.27
C PHE A 145 -18.24 5.97 7.55
N SER A 146 -18.82 6.25 8.73
CA SER A 146 -18.15 5.95 10.01
C SER A 146 -17.83 4.47 10.15
N ILE A 147 -18.77 3.58 9.83
CA ILE A 147 -18.56 2.12 9.90
C ILE A 147 -17.50 1.68 8.87
N SER A 148 -17.58 2.17 7.64
CA SER A 148 -16.62 1.83 6.59
C SER A 148 -15.19 2.24 6.96
N VAL A 149 -15.00 3.48 7.43
CA VAL A 149 -13.68 4.00 7.83
C VAL A 149 -13.14 3.28 9.06
N LEU A 150 -13.99 3.00 10.06
CA LEU A 150 -13.55 2.24 11.24
C LEU A 150 -13.16 0.80 10.89
N LEU A 151 -13.94 0.12 10.04
CA LEU A 151 -13.62 -1.24 9.60
C LEU A 151 -12.32 -1.26 8.80
N TRP A 152 -12.15 -0.33 7.87
CA TRP A 152 -10.95 -0.17 7.09
C TRP A 152 -9.72 0.13 7.96
N GLY A 153 -9.78 1.16 8.83
CA GLY A 153 -8.66 1.50 9.71
C GLY A 153 -8.31 0.38 10.70
N ALA A 154 -9.31 -0.38 11.20
CA ALA A 154 -9.05 -1.55 12.01
C ALA A 154 -8.34 -2.67 11.22
N ALA A 155 -8.75 -2.90 9.97
CA ALA A 155 -8.12 -3.89 9.10
C ALA A 155 -6.66 -3.53 8.79
N ASP A 156 -6.37 -2.25 8.54
CA ASP A 156 -4.99 -1.76 8.34
C ASP A 156 -4.14 -1.96 9.60
N ALA A 157 -4.66 -1.57 10.76
CA ALA A 157 -3.96 -1.79 12.03
C ALA A 157 -3.68 -3.28 12.27
N LEU A 158 -4.65 -4.17 11.98
CA LEU A 158 -4.49 -5.62 12.11
C LEU A 158 -3.50 -6.19 11.08
N THR A 159 -3.32 -5.55 9.93
CA THR A 159 -2.34 -5.98 8.93
C THR A 159 -0.91 -5.93 9.49
N SER A 160 -0.60 -5.02 10.42
CA SER A 160 0.70 -4.97 11.10
C SER A 160 0.97 -6.18 12.02
N LEU A 161 -0.08 -6.92 12.40
CA LEU A 161 0.01 -8.14 13.21
C LEU A 161 0.06 -9.41 12.37
N SER A 162 0.25 -9.30 11.06
CA SER A 162 0.33 -10.45 10.17
C SER A 162 1.55 -11.30 10.48
N CYS A 163 1.35 -12.61 10.62
CA CYS A 163 2.41 -13.59 10.88
C CYS A 163 2.65 -14.54 9.70
N GLY A 164 2.02 -14.29 8.54
CA GLY A 164 2.15 -15.13 7.36
C GLY A 164 1.08 -14.84 6.31
N LEU A 165 1.13 -15.56 5.19
CA LEU A 165 0.26 -15.32 4.03
C LEU A 165 -1.24 -15.39 4.37
N PHE A 166 -1.63 -16.37 5.18
CA PHE A 166 -3.05 -16.57 5.53
C PHE A 166 -3.62 -15.40 6.35
N SER A 167 -2.92 -14.98 7.40
CA SER A 167 -3.34 -13.83 8.23
C SER A 167 -3.34 -12.53 7.43
N LEU A 168 -2.31 -12.30 6.61
CA LEU A 168 -2.22 -11.15 5.73
C LEU A 168 -3.38 -11.09 4.74
N THR A 169 -3.68 -12.23 4.08
CA THR A 169 -4.82 -12.32 3.15
C THR A 169 -6.15 -12.06 3.87
N GLY A 170 -6.34 -12.60 5.07
CA GLY A 170 -7.55 -12.38 5.87
C GLY A 170 -7.76 -10.91 6.23
N PHE A 171 -6.71 -10.22 6.70
CA PHE A 171 -6.81 -8.79 7.01
C PHE A 171 -7.00 -7.94 5.75
N ARG A 172 -6.41 -8.32 4.62
CA ARG A 172 -6.67 -7.66 3.32
C ARG A 172 -8.10 -7.89 2.82
N MET A 173 -8.70 -9.04 3.04
CA MET A 173 -10.13 -9.24 2.78
C MET A 173 -11.00 -8.32 3.65
N MET A 174 -10.70 -8.21 4.95
CA MET A 174 -11.40 -7.30 5.85
C MET A 174 -11.25 -5.84 5.42
N LEU A 175 -10.05 -5.45 4.95
CA LEU A 175 -9.78 -4.15 4.36
C LEU A 175 -10.70 -3.90 3.15
N GLY A 176 -10.79 -4.85 2.22
CA GLY A 176 -11.66 -4.77 1.04
C GLY A 176 -13.13 -4.55 1.40
N LEU A 177 -13.61 -5.20 2.47
CA LEU A 177 -14.97 -4.99 2.97
C LEU A 177 -15.20 -3.54 3.45
N GLY A 178 -14.23 -2.95 4.14
CA GLY A 178 -14.32 -1.56 4.64
C GLY A 178 -14.21 -0.52 3.53
N GLU A 179 -13.27 -0.70 2.63
CA GLU A 179 -12.96 0.24 1.54
C GLU A 179 -14.05 0.35 0.47
N ALA A 180 -14.88 -0.66 0.31
CA ALA A 180 -15.92 -0.65 -0.71
C ALA A 180 -17.05 0.35 -0.42
N GLY A 181 -17.34 0.62 0.86
CA GLY A 181 -18.46 1.47 1.29
C GLY A 181 -18.40 2.92 0.82
N PRO A 182 -17.26 3.61 0.86
CA PRO A 182 -17.16 5.02 0.43
C PRO A 182 -17.65 5.33 -0.98
N TRP A 183 -17.57 4.40 -1.92
CA TRP A 183 -18.02 4.62 -3.30
C TRP A 183 -19.53 4.88 -3.41
N PRO A 184 -20.42 3.94 -3.03
CA PRO A 184 -21.85 4.21 -3.03
C PRO A 184 -22.23 5.29 -2.01
N GLY A 185 -21.51 5.39 -0.89
CA GLY A 185 -21.70 6.45 0.10
C GLY A 185 -21.49 7.84 -0.47
N THR A 186 -20.45 8.05 -1.27
CA THR A 186 -20.16 9.34 -1.95
C THR A 186 -21.26 9.70 -2.93
N THR A 187 -21.70 8.75 -3.76
CA THR A 187 -22.77 8.98 -4.73
C THR A 187 -24.06 9.39 -4.03
N LYS A 188 -24.40 8.72 -2.93
CA LYS A 188 -25.56 9.05 -2.12
C LYS A 188 -25.40 10.41 -1.44
N SER A 189 -24.26 10.70 -0.82
CA SER A 189 -23.96 11.99 -0.20
C SER A 189 -24.06 13.14 -1.20
N ASN A 190 -23.55 12.95 -2.43
CA ASN A 190 -23.69 13.94 -3.49
C ASN A 190 -25.16 14.17 -3.88
N ALA A 191 -25.99 13.12 -3.88
CA ALA A 191 -27.42 13.26 -4.14
C ALA A 191 -28.18 13.99 -3.01
N GLU A 192 -27.75 13.81 -1.76
CA GLU A 192 -28.37 14.44 -0.58
C GLU A 192 -27.97 15.91 -0.41
N TRP A 193 -26.71 16.26 -0.68
CA TRP A 193 -26.16 17.58 -0.33
C TRP A 193 -26.02 18.55 -1.51
N PHE A 194 -25.91 18.03 -2.73
CA PHE A 194 -25.70 18.87 -3.91
C PHE A 194 -26.94 18.97 -4.80
N PRO A 195 -27.26 20.18 -5.28
CA PRO A 195 -28.31 20.36 -6.27
C PRO A 195 -27.90 19.65 -7.58
N GLN A 196 -28.87 19.25 -8.36
CA GLN A 196 -28.66 18.45 -9.56
C GLN A 196 -27.60 19.02 -10.53
N LYS A 197 -27.56 20.36 -10.64
CA LYS A 197 -26.58 21.07 -11.52
C LYS A 197 -25.12 20.94 -11.06
N GLU A 198 -24.86 20.66 -9.78
CA GLU A 198 -23.52 20.62 -9.18
C GLU A 198 -23.06 19.19 -8.88
N ARG A 199 -23.93 18.18 -9.01
CA ARG A 199 -23.60 16.78 -8.69
C ARG A 199 -22.48 16.21 -9.57
N ALA A 200 -22.48 16.58 -10.84
CA ALA A 200 -21.43 16.14 -11.78
C ALA A 200 -20.05 16.68 -11.37
N LEU A 201 -19.99 17.95 -10.94
CA LEU A 201 -18.75 18.55 -10.43
C LEU A 201 -18.27 17.84 -9.14
N ALA A 202 -19.16 17.62 -8.18
CA ALA A 202 -18.83 16.92 -6.94
C ALA A 202 -18.32 15.49 -7.21
N GLN A 203 -18.95 14.77 -8.14
CA GLN A 203 -18.52 13.44 -8.54
C GLN A 203 -17.16 13.46 -9.28
N GLY A 204 -16.93 14.48 -10.11
CA GLY A 204 -15.64 14.70 -10.79
C GLY A 204 -14.50 14.98 -9.79
N LEU A 205 -14.74 15.79 -8.76
CA LEU A 205 -13.77 16.07 -7.70
C LEU A 205 -13.41 14.79 -6.91
N PHE A 206 -14.41 13.96 -6.59
CA PHE A 206 -14.17 12.65 -5.99
C PHE A 206 -13.30 11.74 -6.87
N GLY A 207 -13.59 11.66 -8.16
CA GLY A 207 -12.76 10.90 -9.12
C GLY A 207 -11.34 11.45 -9.24
N ALA A 208 -11.18 12.77 -9.25
CA ALA A 208 -9.86 13.42 -9.25
C ALA A 208 -9.05 13.08 -7.99
N ALA A 209 -9.70 13.00 -6.82
CA ALA A 209 -9.04 12.61 -5.58
C ALA A 209 -8.48 11.18 -5.64
N ALA A 210 -9.20 10.24 -6.26
CA ALA A 210 -8.73 8.88 -6.49
C ALA A 210 -7.45 8.85 -7.35
N SER A 211 -7.43 9.63 -8.44
CA SER A 211 -6.26 9.76 -9.31
C SER A 211 -5.08 10.41 -8.59
N LEU A 212 -5.32 11.47 -7.80
CA LEU A 212 -4.28 12.12 -6.99
C LEU A 212 -3.67 11.15 -5.98
N GLY A 213 -4.48 10.36 -5.28
CA GLY A 213 -3.99 9.35 -4.34
C GLY A 213 -3.06 8.33 -5.02
N SER A 214 -3.45 7.85 -6.20
CA SER A 214 -2.63 6.90 -6.98
C SER A 214 -1.29 7.49 -7.47
N ILE A 215 -1.27 8.80 -7.81
CA ILE A 215 -0.04 9.48 -8.25
C ILE A 215 0.90 9.76 -7.08
N ILE A 216 0.34 10.12 -5.92
CA ILE A 216 1.10 10.51 -4.73
C ILE A 216 1.67 9.27 -4.02
N ALA A 217 0.98 8.11 -4.09
CA ALA A 217 1.38 6.88 -3.41
C ALA A 217 2.86 6.51 -3.64
N PRO A 218 3.37 6.38 -4.89
CA PRO A 218 4.77 6.00 -5.12
C PRO A 218 5.81 7.06 -4.73
N ILE A 219 5.37 8.27 -4.35
CA ILE A 219 6.26 9.37 -3.93
C ILE A 219 6.43 9.38 -2.41
N ILE A 220 5.39 8.96 -1.67
CA ILE A 220 5.37 9.00 -0.21
C ILE A 220 5.83 7.66 0.40
N ILE A 221 5.51 6.55 -0.27
CA ILE A 221 5.85 5.20 0.16
C ILE A 221 7.23 4.80 -0.35
#